data_6e0eaea4425daf14b21c4b3fb9b48c8b
#
_entry.id   6e0eaea4425daf14b21c4b3fb9b48c8b
#
_cell.length_a   1.000
_cell.length_b   1.000
_cell.length_c   1.000
_cell.angle_alpha   90.00
_cell.angle_beta   90.00
_cell.angle_gamma   90.00
#
_symmetry.space_group_name_H-M   'P 1'
#
loop_
_entity.id
_entity.type
_entity.pdbx_description
1 polymer ?
#
loop_
_entity_poly.entity_id
_entity_poly.type
_entity_poly.pdbx_seq_one_letter_code
_entity_poly.pdbx_strand_id
1 'polypeptide(L)'
;MVSVSAGSQTSINTDDLGVTGIRGGTVALATPTQLVVNYADGRSTDFRGNFTYDAAGQTLTGGTISSVTNSVNGIPGLSVSQLNLPVATALGWEAAGTDPEAIRAALLGGNDIFTGSDFNDTIRAYAGDDTITGGRGDDLLDGGSGVNIIDGGDGIDTVVRSSTLAGSGAVKHNGEIYVIDANGYDRLTNVEFIQYTDQTVASASAPVFDGLSYLAANPDLAAAYNTDSEAAFDHYRSFGWGEGRSLTFNAAGYLADNPDLAAAFGTDTAEATRHFIEIGRNENRRADFDATSYLAANPDLIQAFGYDPTAAALHYATYGRNEGRSLDFDASAYLARYPDLQAAFGGDLRAATAHYVTNGYEEGRSAAPLGASTGTAFASADALQQATLSIA
;
A
#
# COMPACT_ATOMS: atom_id res chain seq x y z
N MET A 1 21.53 -6.35 15.14
CA MET A 1 20.57 -5.34 15.65
C MET A 1 21.37 -4.17 16.14
N VAL A 2 21.16 -3.04 15.53
CA VAL A 2 21.71 -1.74 15.95
C VAL A 2 20.57 -0.90 16.51
N SER A 3 20.85 0.03 17.41
CA SER A 3 19.87 1.00 17.88
C SER A 3 20.33 2.40 17.48
N VAL A 4 19.50 3.09 16.73
CA VAL A 4 19.70 4.47 16.26
C VAL A 4 18.73 5.37 16.99
N SER A 5 19.21 6.46 17.58
CA SER A 5 18.37 7.40 18.33
C SER A 5 18.76 8.85 18.11
N ALA A 6 17.76 9.73 18.16
CA ALA A 6 17.93 11.17 18.19
C ALA A 6 18.48 11.65 19.53
N GLY A 7 19.17 12.78 19.51
CA GLY A 7 19.37 13.62 20.70
C GLY A 7 18.08 14.41 21.02
N SER A 8 17.89 14.79 22.27
CA SER A 8 16.67 15.46 22.75
C SER A 8 16.44 16.89 22.24
N GLN A 9 17.33 17.45 21.44
CA GLN A 9 17.28 18.85 20.99
C GLN A 9 17.53 19.06 19.50
N THR A 10 17.55 17.98 18.70
CA THR A 10 17.85 18.05 17.27
C THR A 10 17.08 16.98 16.52
N SER A 11 16.65 17.31 15.29
CA SER A 11 16.24 16.30 14.30
C SER A 11 17.38 15.34 13.98
N ILE A 12 17.04 14.13 13.55
CA ILE A 12 18.02 13.23 12.98
C ILE A 12 17.84 13.12 11.47
N ASN A 13 18.99 12.94 10.81
CA ASN A 13 19.04 12.47 9.46
C ASN A 13 20.03 11.30 9.43
N THR A 14 19.55 10.10 9.14
CA THR A 14 20.43 8.92 9.08
C THR A 14 21.46 9.02 7.96
N ASP A 15 21.21 9.87 6.95
CA ASP A 15 22.19 10.16 5.90
C ASP A 15 23.42 10.94 6.43
N ASP A 16 23.30 11.56 7.61
CA ASP A 16 24.42 12.23 8.30
C ASP A 16 25.27 11.28 9.17
N LEU A 17 24.87 10.00 9.25
CA LEU A 17 25.64 9.02 9.99
C LEU A 17 27.04 8.87 9.39
N GLY A 18 28.05 9.28 10.15
CA GLY A 18 29.46 9.14 9.82
C GLY A 18 30.19 8.33 10.89
N VAL A 19 30.76 7.20 10.48
CA VAL A 19 31.68 6.39 11.32
C VAL A 19 33.12 6.49 10.81
N THR A 20 33.36 7.28 9.77
CA THR A 20 34.66 7.64 9.21
C THR A 20 35.05 9.03 9.71
N GLY A 21 36.32 9.41 9.58
CA GLY A 21 36.83 10.68 10.05
C GLY A 21 37.58 10.55 11.38
N ILE A 22 37.87 9.32 11.82
CA ILE A 22 38.73 9.06 13.01
C ILE A 22 40.08 9.79 12.87
N ARG A 23 40.59 9.90 11.63
CA ARG A 23 41.85 10.58 11.28
C ARG A 23 41.65 12.02 10.78
N GLY A 24 40.42 12.42 10.48
CA GLY A 24 40.12 13.70 9.83
C GLY A 24 39.99 14.89 10.79
N GLY A 25 39.93 14.64 12.09
CA GLY A 25 39.79 15.67 13.13
C GLY A 25 40.94 15.69 14.11
N THR A 26 40.77 16.50 15.16
CA THR A 26 41.70 16.59 16.29
C THR A 26 41.19 15.70 17.43
N VAL A 27 42.00 14.76 17.89
CA VAL A 27 41.67 13.90 19.02
C VAL A 27 41.62 14.77 20.30
N ALA A 28 40.44 14.88 20.89
CA ALA A 28 40.20 15.60 22.14
C ALA A 28 40.35 14.70 23.36
N LEU A 29 40.03 13.42 23.22
CA LEU A 29 40.14 12.40 24.26
C LEU A 29 40.45 11.05 23.62
N ALA A 30 41.41 10.32 24.20
CA ALA A 30 41.72 8.94 23.82
C ALA A 30 41.96 8.11 25.08
N THR A 31 41.10 7.13 25.29
CA THR A 31 41.16 6.16 26.38
C THR A 31 40.90 4.76 25.84
N PRO A 32 41.13 3.68 26.62
CA PRO A 32 40.78 2.33 26.17
C PRO A 32 39.29 2.12 25.88
N THR A 33 38.39 3.01 26.33
CA THR A 33 36.95 2.84 26.19
C THR A 33 36.25 3.99 25.49
N GLN A 34 36.97 5.10 25.21
CA GLN A 34 36.39 6.29 24.61
C GLN A 34 37.41 7.02 23.73
N LEU A 35 36.98 7.38 22.53
CA LEU A 35 37.69 8.23 21.59
C LEU A 35 36.79 9.39 21.15
N VAL A 36 37.19 10.63 21.43
CA VAL A 36 36.47 11.82 20.98
C VAL A 36 37.33 12.57 19.97
N VAL A 37 36.71 12.82 18.81
CA VAL A 37 37.32 13.54 17.69
C VAL A 37 36.54 14.82 17.43
N ASN A 38 37.21 15.98 17.46
CA ASN A 38 36.63 17.28 17.11
C ASN A 38 37.05 17.71 15.71
N TYR A 39 36.11 18.32 14.99
CA TYR A 39 36.33 18.83 13.64
C TYR A 39 36.29 20.36 13.62
N ALA A 40 36.92 20.95 12.62
CA ALA A 40 37.05 22.41 12.48
C ALA A 40 35.70 23.14 12.29
N ASP A 41 34.66 22.45 11.88
CA ASP A 41 33.32 22.98 11.65
C ASP A 41 32.38 22.94 12.87
N GLY A 42 32.93 22.63 14.07
CA GLY A 42 32.18 22.55 15.32
C GLY A 42 31.51 21.21 15.56
N ARG A 43 31.65 20.26 14.67
CA ARG A 43 31.21 18.87 14.90
C ARG A 43 32.18 18.15 15.83
N SER A 44 31.64 17.14 16.50
CA SER A 44 32.45 16.17 17.25
C SER A 44 31.82 14.79 17.17
N THR A 45 32.64 13.75 17.22
CA THR A 45 32.17 12.35 17.27
C THR A 45 32.77 11.69 18.50
N ASP A 46 31.91 11.13 19.34
CA ASP A 46 32.25 10.29 20.52
C ASP A 46 32.10 8.82 20.10
N PHE A 47 33.21 8.14 19.97
CA PHE A 47 33.27 6.69 19.76
C PHE A 47 33.45 6.01 21.11
N ARG A 48 32.60 5.03 21.41
CA ARG A 48 32.76 4.19 22.59
C ARG A 48 32.98 2.75 22.18
N GLY A 49 33.74 2.02 23.00
CA GLY A 49 34.07 0.64 22.67
C GLY A 49 35.24 0.11 23.45
N ASN A 50 36.02 -0.72 22.80
CA ASN A 50 37.25 -1.30 23.34
C ASN A 50 38.39 -0.92 22.38
N PHE A 51 39.28 -0.04 22.80
CA PHE A 51 40.33 0.51 21.94
C PHE A 51 41.72 0.05 22.35
N THR A 52 42.53 -0.28 21.39
CA THR A 52 43.95 -0.58 21.57
C THR A 52 44.81 0.45 20.85
N TYR A 53 45.88 0.86 21.51
CA TYR A 53 46.83 1.86 21.02
C TYR A 53 48.22 1.25 20.88
N ASP A 54 49.10 1.92 20.15
CA ASP A 54 50.51 1.55 20.06
C ASP A 54 51.24 1.72 21.43
N ALA A 55 52.48 1.27 21.52
CA ALA A 55 53.24 1.32 22.75
C ALA A 55 53.48 2.76 23.28
N ALA A 56 53.38 3.77 22.42
CA ALA A 56 53.46 5.18 22.80
C ALA A 56 52.11 5.74 23.25
N GLY A 57 51.00 4.97 23.10
CA GLY A 57 49.64 5.39 23.44
C GLY A 57 49.08 6.46 22.51
N GLN A 58 49.70 6.69 21.36
CA GLN A 58 49.36 7.81 20.46
C GLN A 58 48.59 7.39 19.21
N THR A 59 48.75 6.13 18.75
CA THR A 59 48.13 5.66 17.54
C THR A 59 47.11 4.56 17.83
N LEU A 60 45.87 4.75 17.37
CA LEU A 60 44.85 3.73 17.46
C LEU A 60 45.19 2.53 16.54
N THR A 61 45.40 1.37 17.13
CA THR A 61 45.86 0.17 16.41
C THR A 61 44.78 -0.91 16.22
N GLY A 62 43.71 -0.84 17.02
CA GLY A 62 42.61 -1.84 16.89
C GLY A 62 41.56 -1.73 17.96
N GLY A 63 40.75 -2.76 18.05
CA GLY A 63 39.62 -2.86 18.97
C GLY A 63 38.27 -2.91 18.28
N THR A 64 37.22 -2.56 19.01
CA THR A 64 35.83 -2.61 18.53
C THR A 64 35.11 -1.34 18.95
N ILE A 65 34.36 -0.78 18.04
CA ILE A 65 33.42 0.33 18.28
C ILE A 65 32.07 -0.28 18.64
N SER A 66 31.52 0.10 19.79
CA SER A 66 30.20 -0.36 20.28
C SER A 66 29.12 0.73 20.16
N SER A 67 29.50 2.01 20.12
CA SER A 67 28.60 3.10 19.84
C SER A 67 29.32 4.32 19.25
N VAL A 68 28.55 5.12 18.51
CA VAL A 68 28.99 6.39 17.93
C VAL A 68 27.92 7.44 18.23
N THR A 69 28.31 8.60 18.72
CA THR A 69 27.43 9.75 18.90
C THR A 69 28.03 10.96 18.19
N ASN A 70 27.29 11.50 17.25
CA ASN A 70 27.65 12.73 16.56
C ASN A 70 27.03 13.94 17.29
N SER A 71 27.80 15.00 17.44
CA SER A 71 27.35 16.23 18.09
C SER A 71 27.76 17.45 17.28
N VAL A 72 26.95 18.50 17.35
CA VAL A 72 27.24 19.81 16.75
C VAL A 72 27.23 20.86 17.84
N ASN A 73 28.35 21.61 17.99
CA ASN A 73 28.52 22.60 19.03
C ASN A 73 28.24 22.07 20.46
N GLY A 74 28.56 20.80 20.71
CA GLY A 74 28.36 20.14 22.00
C GLY A 74 26.93 19.63 22.24
N ILE A 75 26.00 19.80 21.28
CA ILE A 75 24.65 19.28 21.36
C ILE A 75 24.63 17.89 20.68
N PRO A 76 24.32 16.81 21.42
CA PRO A 76 24.21 15.48 20.84
C PRO A 76 23.07 15.43 19.80
N GLY A 77 23.36 14.89 18.62
CA GLY A 77 22.42 14.60 17.56
C GLY A 77 22.19 13.09 17.42
N LEU A 78 22.63 12.54 16.30
CA LEU A 78 22.46 11.12 15.98
C LEU A 78 23.38 10.24 16.86
N SER A 79 22.79 9.24 17.51
CA SER A 79 23.51 8.20 18.26
C SER A 79 23.20 6.83 17.70
N VAL A 80 24.23 6.02 17.47
CA VAL A 80 24.15 4.62 17.08
C VAL A 80 24.81 3.77 18.14
N SER A 81 24.10 2.79 18.65
CA SER A 81 24.59 1.88 19.70
C SER A 81 24.38 0.40 19.31
N GLN A 82 24.87 -0.48 20.15
CA GLN A 82 24.90 -1.93 19.91
C GLN A 82 25.70 -2.33 18.67
N LEU A 83 26.61 -1.47 18.24
CA LEU A 83 27.55 -1.79 17.16
C LEU A 83 28.53 -2.90 17.63
N ASN A 84 29.00 -3.67 16.67
CA ASN A 84 30.14 -4.55 16.82
C ASN A 84 31.11 -4.32 15.66
N LEU A 85 31.52 -3.06 15.48
CA LEU A 85 32.32 -2.63 14.36
C LEU A 85 33.82 -2.68 14.71
N PRO A 86 34.62 -3.58 14.08
CA PRO A 86 36.06 -3.56 14.27
C PRO A 86 36.67 -2.21 13.86
N VAL A 87 37.53 -1.66 14.68
CA VAL A 87 38.28 -0.41 14.38
C VAL A 87 38.99 -0.54 13.03
N ALA A 88 39.60 -1.70 12.75
CA ALA A 88 40.30 -1.96 11.48
C ALA A 88 39.41 -1.79 10.28
N THR A 89 38.13 -2.18 10.37
CA THR A 89 37.12 -1.99 9.32
C THR A 89 36.83 -0.51 9.11
N ALA A 90 36.56 0.24 10.16
CA ALA A 90 36.30 1.69 10.07
C ALA A 90 37.48 2.46 9.47
N LEU A 91 38.70 2.15 9.93
CA LEU A 91 39.93 2.73 9.37
C LEU A 91 40.18 2.30 7.93
N GLY A 92 39.79 1.08 7.57
CA GLY A 92 39.86 0.56 6.20
C GLY A 92 38.94 1.31 5.26
N TRP A 93 37.70 1.55 5.66
CA TRP A 93 36.76 2.37 4.90
C TRP A 93 37.28 3.80 4.67
N GLU A 94 37.81 4.42 5.72
CA GLU A 94 38.40 5.76 5.63
C GLU A 94 39.60 5.79 4.66
N ALA A 95 40.50 4.80 4.78
CA ALA A 95 41.71 4.73 3.92
C ALA A 95 41.36 4.44 2.47
N ALA A 96 40.31 3.68 2.20
CA ALA A 96 39.85 3.35 0.86
C ALA A 96 38.98 4.45 0.23
N GLY A 97 38.56 5.48 0.99
CA GLY A 97 37.56 6.46 0.54
C GLY A 97 36.24 5.82 0.19
N THR A 98 35.81 4.82 0.99
CA THR A 98 34.55 4.07 0.74
C THR A 98 33.39 5.05 0.77
N ASP A 99 32.46 4.85 -0.18
CA ASP A 99 31.24 5.67 -0.29
C ASP A 99 30.48 5.64 1.05
N PRO A 100 30.13 6.80 1.61
CA PRO A 100 29.35 6.89 2.85
C PRO A 100 28.03 6.09 2.78
N GLU A 101 27.36 6.04 1.63
CA GLU A 101 26.16 5.26 1.42
C GLU A 101 26.41 3.76 1.61
N ALA A 102 27.48 3.24 1.01
CA ALA A 102 27.86 1.83 1.18
C ALA A 102 28.23 1.50 2.64
N ILE A 103 28.79 2.45 3.38
CA ILE A 103 29.09 2.30 4.81
C ILE A 103 27.80 2.22 5.62
N ARG A 104 26.85 3.13 5.39
CA ARG A 104 25.55 3.13 6.07
C ARG A 104 24.79 1.84 5.79
N ALA A 105 24.71 1.43 4.53
CA ALA A 105 24.08 0.16 4.15
C ALA A 105 24.73 -1.05 4.83
N ALA A 106 26.04 -1.03 5.03
CA ALA A 106 26.75 -2.12 5.76
C ALA A 106 26.49 -2.10 7.27
N LEU A 107 26.26 -0.94 7.86
CA LEU A 107 26.01 -0.78 9.30
C LEU A 107 24.55 -1.03 9.67
N LEU A 108 23.64 -0.57 8.81
CA LEU A 108 22.18 -0.57 9.01
C LEU A 108 21.48 -1.61 8.13
N GLY A 109 22.20 -2.61 7.63
CA GLY A 109 21.64 -3.68 6.78
C GLY A 109 21.21 -4.92 7.56
N GLY A 110 20.79 -4.76 8.81
CA GLY A 110 20.28 -5.82 9.69
C GLY A 110 18.96 -5.40 10.31
N ASN A 111 18.37 -6.24 11.16
CA ASN A 111 17.15 -5.86 11.87
C ASN A 111 17.47 -4.85 12.97
N ASP A 112 17.06 -3.59 12.79
CA ASP A 112 17.50 -2.48 13.60
C ASP A 112 16.32 -1.70 14.23
N ILE A 113 16.62 -0.85 15.22
CA ILE A 113 15.64 -0.02 15.91
C ILE A 113 16.02 1.44 15.74
N PHE A 114 15.10 2.22 15.19
CA PHE A 114 15.24 3.66 14.98
C PHE A 114 14.24 4.41 15.85
N THR A 115 14.74 5.41 16.58
CA THR A 115 13.91 6.28 17.40
C THR A 115 14.25 7.73 17.06
N GLY A 116 13.30 8.41 16.47
CA GLY A 116 13.39 9.82 16.10
C GLY A 116 13.29 10.77 17.29
N SER A 117 12.98 12.01 17.01
CA SER A 117 13.00 13.13 17.98
C SER A 117 11.62 13.78 18.16
N ASP A 118 11.61 14.99 18.72
CA ASP A 118 10.44 15.89 18.72
C ASP A 118 10.45 16.86 17.51
N PHE A 119 11.25 16.61 16.49
CA PHE A 119 11.43 17.45 15.30
C PHE A 119 11.30 16.62 14.03
N ASN A 120 11.17 17.29 12.89
CA ASN A 120 11.10 16.61 11.59
C ASN A 120 12.40 15.82 11.31
N ASP A 121 12.27 14.51 11.28
CA ASP A 121 13.37 13.58 11.10
C ASP A 121 13.40 12.98 9.68
N THR A 122 14.57 12.53 9.25
CA THR A 122 14.74 11.73 8.05
C THR A 122 15.43 10.43 8.44
N ILE A 123 14.69 9.32 8.36
CA ILE A 123 15.17 8.01 8.77
C ILE A 123 15.13 7.05 7.58
N ARG A 124 16.29 6.47 7.25
CA ARG A 124 16.43 5.37 6.29
C ARG A 124 17.05 4.17 6.99
N ALA A 125 16.34 3.03 6.96
CA ALA A 125 16.76 1.82 7.67
C ALA A 125 17.53 0.82 6.79
N TYR A 126 17.48 0.96 5.45
CA TYR A 126 18.18 0.16 4.42
C TYR A 126 17.61 -1.22 4.21
N ALA A 127 18.06 -2.22 4.97
CA ALA A 127 17.64 -3.60 4.74
C ALA A 127 17.60 -4.38 6.05
N GLY A 128 16.62 -5.23 6.18
CA GLY A 128 16.34 -6.01 7.38
C GLY A 128 14.90 -5.83 7.82
N ASP A 129 14.52 -6.47 8.90
CA ASP A 129 13.20 -6.28 9.49
C ASP A 129 13.35 -5.24 10.60
N ASP A 130 13.02 -3.99 10.28
CA ASP A 130 13.32 -2.83 11.11
C ASP A 130 12.10 -2.33 11.89
N THR A 131 12.37 -1.66 13.01
CA THR A 131 11.36 -0.94 13.76
C THR A 131 11.72 0.55 13.79
N ILE A 132 10.84 1.39 13.26
CA ILE A 132 11.02 2.83 13.13
C ILE A 132 9.92 3.54 13.91
N THR A 133 10.30 4.48 14.75
CA THR A 133 9.41 5.44 15.42
C THR A 133 9.89 6.84 15.04
N GLY A 134 9.07 7.62 14.32
CA GLY A 134 9.40 9.01 13.94
C GLY A 134 9.42 9.90 15.15
N GLY A 135 8.34 10.00 15.88
CA GLY A 135 8.25 10.77 17.10
C GLY A 135 7.23 11.91 17.01
N ARG A 136 7.67 13.14 17.22
CA ARG A 136 6.89 14.32 16.86
C ARG A 136 7.57 15.02 15.70
N GLY A 137 6.77 15.76 14.93
CA GLY A 137 7.26 16.47 13.76
C GLY A 137 6.74 15.82 12.48
N ASP A 138 7.02 16.43 11.34
CA ASP A 138 6.66 15.88 10.05
C ASP A 138 7.86 15.06 9.55
N ASP A 139 7.76 13.73 9.65
CA ASP A 139 8.89 12.82 9.46
C ASP A 139 8.91 12.19 8.06
N LEU A 140 10.11 11.91 7.55
CA LEU A 140 10.35 11.19 6.31
C LEU A 140 11.02 9.85 6.63
N LEU A 141 10.28 8.75 6.46
CA LEU A 141 10.64 7.42 6.94
C LEU A 141 10.77 6.42 5.79
N ASP A 142 11.91 5.77 5.66
CA ASP A 142 12.20 4.75 4.66
C ASP A 142 12.64 3.46 5.36
N GLY A 143 11.74 2.47 5.38
CA GLY A 143 12.02 1.14 5.96
C GLY A 143 12.99 0.30 5.12
N GLY A 144 13.14 0.63 3.83
CA GLY A 144 13.99 -0.14 2.93
C GLY A 144 13.38 -1.48 2.53
N SER A 145 14.23 -2.53 2.51
CA SER A 145 13.79 -3.89 2.19
C SER A 145 13.63 -4.75 3.44
N GLY A 146 12.65 -5.67 3.42
CA GLY A 146 12.33 -6.55 4.54
C GLY A 146 10.91 -6.36 5.07
N VAL A 147 10.68 -6.70 6.32
CA VAL A 147 9.39 -6.56 7.00
C VAL A 147 9.53 -5.51 8.10
N ASN A 148 9.06 -4.29 7.82
CA ASN A 148 9.28 -3.18 8.72
C ASN A 148 8.01 -2.81 9.50
N ILE A 149 8.23 -2.30 10.71
CA ILE A 149 7.19 -1.71 11.56
C ILE A 149 7.51 -0.24 11.67
N ILE A 150 6.63 0.62 11.16
CA ILE A 150 6.85 2.06 11.09
C ILE A 150 5.69 2.78 11.79
N ASP A 151 6.03 3.54 12.81
CA ASP A 151 5.13 4.45 13.51
C ASP A 151 5.61 5.88 13.25
N GLY A 152 4.82 6.67 12.50
CA GLY A 152 5.14 8.07 12.23
C GLY A 152 5.13 8.89 13.51
N GLY A 153 4.07 8.79 14.29
CA GLY A 153 3.93 9.50 15.56
C GLY A 153 2.95 10.67 15.48
N ASP A 154 3.32 11.79 16.11
CA ASP A 154 2.55 13.04 16.06
C ASP A 154 3.07 13.92 14.91
N GLY A 155 2.27 14.19 13.90
CA GLY A 155 2.65 15.07 12.79
C GLY A 155 2.02 14.73 11.46
N ILE A 156 2.66 15.15 10.38
CA ILE A 156 2.32 14.75 9.01
C ILE A 156 3.47 13.94 8.45
N ASP A 157 3.35 12.62 8.57
CA ASP A 157 4.43 11.71 8.30
C ASP A 157 4.33 11.09 6.92
N THR A 158 5.47 10.87 6.30
CA THR A 158 5.58 10.31 4.96
C THR A 158 6.49 9.09 4.97
N VAL A 159 5.96 7.94 4.58
CA VAL A 159 6.77 6.75 4.30
C VAL A 159 7.18 6.74 2.84
N VAL A 160 8.49 6.52 2.61
CA VAL A 160 9.10 6.46 1.27
C VAL A 160 9.22 5.01 0.81
N ARG A 161 8.85 4.77 -0.45
CA ARG A 161 9.02 3.46 -1.12
C ARG A 161 9.86 3.62 -2.38
N SER A 162 10.74 2.67 -2.63
CA SER A 162 11.57 2.61 -3.85
C SER A 162 10.83 2.06 -5.07
N SER A 163 9.59 1.60 -4.91
CA SER A 163 8.70 1.10 -5.96
C SER A 163 7.79 2.21 -6.54
N THR A 164 7.16 1.95 -7.69
CA THR A 164 6.05 2.76 -8.20
C THR A 164 4.74 2.34 -7.52
N LEU A 165 3.70 3.19 -7.58
CA LEU A 165 2.37 2.83 -7.08
C LEU A 165 1.84 1.54 -7.77
N ALA A 166 2.01 1.44 -9.09
CA ALA A 166 1.59 0.24 -9.84
C ALA A 166 2.41 -1.02 -9.50
N GLY A 167 3.63 -0.85 -8.99
CA GLY A 167 4.52 -1.93 -8.53
C GLY A 167 4.38 -2.25 -7.04
N SER A 168 3.31 -1.78 -6.39
CA SER A 168 3.03 -1.97 -4.97
C SER A 168 1.56 -2.32 -4.73
N GLY A 169 1.28 -2.95 -3.60
CA GLY A 169 -0.05 -3.08 -3.04
C GLY A 169 -0.14 -2.31 -1.73
N ALA A 170 -1.22 -1.56 -1.52
CA ALA A 170 -1.50 -0.95 -0.22
C ALA A 170 -2.90 -1.36 0.23
N VAL A 171 -3.02 -1.89 1.44
CA VAL A 171 -4.30 -2.31 2.02
C VAL A 171 -4.37 -1.97 3.50
N LYS A 172 -5.59 -1.75 4.00
CA LYS A 172 -5.88 -1.64 5.44
C LYS A 172 -6.31 -2.98 5.99
N HIS A 173 -5.73 -3.37 7.12
CA HIS A 173 -6.14 -4.54 7.88
C HIS A 173 -6.03 -4.27 9.37
N ASN A 174 -7.09 -4.52 10.14
CA ASN A 174 -7.15 -4.31 11.60
C ASN A 174 -6.73 -2.91 12.08
N GLY A 175 -7.00 -1.87 11.27
CA GLY A 175 -6.68 -0.48 11.60
C GLY A 175 -5.26 -0.04 11.22
N GLU A 176 -4.43 -0.93 10.75
CA GLU A 176 -3.07 -0.66 10.26
C GLU A 176 -3.05 -0.64 8.72
N ILE A 177 -2.03 -0.02 8.15
CA ILE A 177 -1.82 0.02 6.70
C ILE A 177 -0.61 -0.86 6.37
N TYR A 178 -0.76 -1.70 5.37
CA TYR A 178 0.29 -2.56 4.86
C TYR A 178 0.63 -2.12 3.43
N VAL A 179 1.90 -1.78 3.21
CA VAL A 179 2.43 -1.45 1.88
C VAL A 179 3.36 -2.58 1.46
N ILE A 180 3.02 -3.26 0.37
CA ILE A 180 3.66 -4.51 -0.05
C ILE A 180 4.27 -4.30 -1.42
N ASP A 181 5.52 -4.73 -1.63
CA ASP A 181 6.16 -4.78 -2.94
C ASP A 181 7.15 -5.95 -3.04
N ALA A 182 7.96 -5.98 -4.11
CA ALA A 182 8.94 -7.05 -4.32
C ALA A 182 10.06 -7.11 -3.25
N ASN A 183 10.25 -6.05 -2.47
CA ASN A 183 11.29 -5.94 -1.45
C ASN A 183 10.81 -6.35 -0.05
N GLY A 184 9.52 -6.64 0.12
CA GLY A 184 8.89 -6.97 1.39
C GLY A 184 7.63 -6.14 1.66
N TYR A 185 7.30 -5.93 2.93
CA TYR A 185 6.19 -5.06 3.28
C TYR A 185 6.48 -4.22 4.52
N ASP A 186 5.85 -3.04 4.56
CA ASP A 186 5.85 -2.18 5.74
C ASP A 186 4.47 -2.20 6.39
N ARG A 187 4.45 -2.31 7.72
CA ARG A 187 3.26 -2.12 8.56
C ARG A 187 3.30 -0.73 9.15
N LEU A 188 2.34 0.11 8.77
CA LEU A 188 2.32 1.54 9.08
C LEU A 188 1.24 1.88 10.10
N THR A 189 1.59 2.71 11.07
CA THR A 189 0.70 3.39 12.00
C THR A 189 1.04 4.88 12.03
N ASN A 190 0.05 5.76 12.22
CA ASN A 190 0.23 7.21 12.32
C ASN A 190 1.08 7.76 11.15
N VAL A 191 0.69 7.43 9.91
CA VAL A 191 1.37 7.87 8.67
C VAL A 191 0.31 8.42 7.73
N GLU A 192 0.48 9.66 7.27
CA GLU A 192 -0.51 10.34 6.43
C GLU A 192 -0.27 10.11 4.95
N PHE A 193 0.99 9.95 4.54
CA PHE A 193 1.35 9.84 3.14
C PHE A 193 2.29 8.66 2.86
N ILE A 194 2.14 8.07 1.68
CA ILE A 194 3.07 7.10 1.11
C ILE A 194 3.62 7.72 -0.17
N GLN A 195 4.92 7.93 -0.22
CA GLN A 195 5.65 8.47 -1.37
C GLN A 195 6.28 7.34 -2.17
N TYR A 196 5.72 7.09 -3.34
CA TYR A 196 6.28 6.20 -4.36
C TYR A 196 7.22 6.97 -5.29
N THR A 197 7.95 6.26 -6.14
CA THR A 197 8.88 6.92 -7.11
C THR A 197 8.18 7.75 -8.16
N ASP A 198 6.89 7.50 -8.43
CA ASP A 198 6.09 8.15 -9.45
C ASP A 198 5.03 9.12 -8.89
N GLN A 199 4.62 8.94 -7.62
CA GLN A 199 3.61 9.81 -6.99
C GLN A 199 3.55 9.64 -5.49
N THR A 200 2.89 10.60 -4.81
CA THR A 200 2.55 10.53 -3.40
C THR A 200 1.04 10.37 -3.24
N VAL A 201 0.61 9.47 -2.38
CA VAL A 201 -0.80 9.21 -2.10
C VAL A 201 -1.08 9.30 -0.60
N ALA A 202 -2.31 9.68 -0.23
CA ALA A 202 -2.73 9.62 1.16
C ALA A 202 -2.87 8.16 1.59
N SER A 203 -2.28 7.79 2.71
CA SER A 203 -2.36 6.44 3.30
C SER A 203 -3.80 6.03 3.59
N ALA A 204 -4.62 7.03 3.95
CA ALA A 204 -6.06 6.86 4.17
C ALA A 204 -6.84 6.39 2.93
N SER A 205 -6.27 6.51 1.73
CA SER A 205 -6.89 6.02 0.48
C SER A 205 -6.72 4.51 0.25
N ALA A 206 -5.86 3.83 1.02
CA ALA A 206 -5.67 2.40 0.90
C ALA A 206 -7.00 1.65 1.15
N PRO A 207 -7.40 0.71 0.29
CA PRO A 207 -8.62 -0.06 0.46
C PRO A 207 -8.53 -0.96 1.69
N VAL A 208 -9.68 -1.25 2.30
CA VAL A 208 -9.77 -2.25 3.37
C VAL A 208 -9.64 -3.64 2.74
N PHE A 209 -8.76 -4.48 3.29
CA PHE A 209 -8.66 -5.87 2.89
C PHE A 209 -9.89 -6.65 3.35
N ASP A 210 -10.62 -7.22 2.41
CA ASP A 210 -11.74 -8.13 2.68
C ASP A 210 -11.28 -9.57 2.47
N GLY A 211 -10.98 -10.27 3.57
CA GLY A 211 -10.49 -11.65 3.54
C GLY A 211 -11.48 -12.63 2.93
N LEU A 212 -12.79 -12.45 3.16
CA LEU A 212 -13.81 -13.31 2.54
C LEU A 212 -13.88 -13.08 1.03
N SER A 213 -13.87 -11.82 0.58
CA SER A 213 -13.86 -11.47 -0.84
C SER A 213 -12.61 -12.03 -1.53
N TYR A 214 -11.45 -11.91 -0.89
CA TYR A 214 -10.19 -12.48 -1.38
C TYR A 214 -10.26 -14.00 -1.53
N LEU A 215 -10.77 -14.72 -0.52
CA LEU A 215 -10.93 -16.19 -0.57
C LEU A 215 -11.94 -16.60 -1.66
N ALA A 216 -13.07 -15.92 -1.77
CA ALA A 216 -14.07 -16.21 -2.78
C ALA A 216 -13.55 -15.99 -4.21
N ALA A 217 -12.70 -14.97 -4.39
CA ALA A 217 -12.05 -14.69 -5.67
C ALA A 217 -10.95 -15.71 -6.05
N ASN A 218 -10.44 -16.49 -5.08
CA ASN A 218 -9.35 -17.45 -5.23
C ASN A 218 -9.78 -18.84 -4.70
N PRO A 219 -10.45 -19.67 -5.51
CA PRO A 219 -11.08 -20.91 -5.03
C PRO A 219 -10.15 -21.94 -4.40
N ASP A 220 -8.88 -21.97 -4.81
CA ASP A 220 -7.84 -22.81 -4.21
C ASP A 220 -7.56 -22.40 -2.76
N LEU A 221 -7.52 -21.08 -2.48
CA LEU A 221 -7.36 -20.54 -1.13
C LEU A 221 -8.61 -20.76 -0.27
N ALA A 222 -9.80 -20.59 -0.88
CA ALA A 222 -11.05 -20.94 -0.22
C ALA A 222 -11.10 -22.43 0.17
N ALA A 223 -10.50 -23.32 -0.62
CA ALA A 223 -10.37 -24.73 -0.29
C ALA A 223 -9.40 -25.00 0.87
N ALA A 224 -8.34 -24.21 0.98
CA ALA A 224 -7.30 -24.37 2.00
C ALA A 224 -7.70 -23.72 3.34
N TYR A 225 -8.28 -22.52 3.30
CA TYR A 225 -8.49 -21.67 4.47
C TYR A 225 -9.98 -21.52 4.87
N ASN A 226 -10.90 -22.02 4.03
CA ASN A 226 -12.34 -21.84 4.23
C ASN A 226 -12.70 -20.34 4.37
N THR A 227 -13.26 -19.92 5.51
CA THR A 227 -13.65 -18.53 5.81
C THR A 227 -12.67 -17.83 6.78
N ASP A 228 -11.45 -18.35 6.92
CA ASP A 228 -10.42 -17.75 7.79
C ASP A 228 -9.81 -16.50 7.12
N SER A 229 -10.34 -15.33 7.49
CA SER A 229 -9.91 -14.04 6.95
C SER A 229 -8.50 -13.64 7.39
N GLU A 230 -8.02 -14.10 8.54
CA GLU A 230 -6.66 -13.84 9.01
C GLU A 230 -5.66 -14.65 8.18
N ALA A 231 -5.91 -15.95 7.97
CA ALA A 231 -5.09 -16.76 7.08
C ALA A 231 -5.09 -16.23 5.64
N ALA A 232 -6.22 -15.68 5.19
CA ALA A 232 -6.33 -14.99 3.89
C ALA A 232 -5.40 -13.78 3.80
N PHE A 233 -5.40 -12.94 4.83
CA PHE A 233 -4.52 -11.77 4.89
C PHE A 233 -3.05 -12.16 4.97
N ASP A 234 -2.70 -13.13 5.79
CA ASP A 234 -1.33 -13.67 5.89
C ASP A 234 -0.83 -14.19 4.55
N HIS A 235 -1.69 -14.90 3.81
CA HIS A 235 -1.35 -15.34 2.46
C HIS A 235 -1.16 -14.15 1.51
N TYR A 236 -2.09 -13.17 1.54
CA TYR A 236 -2.02 -12.02 0.64
C TYR A 236 -0.72 -11.23 0.80
N ARG A 237 -0.37 -10.86 2.05
CA ARG A 237 0.84 -10.07 2.33
C ARG A 237 2.14 -10.81 2.04
N SER A 238 2.15 -12.14 2.16
CA SER A 238 3.36 -12.96 2.01
C SER A 238 3.58 -13.45 0.59
N PHE A 239 2.51 -13.72 -0.16
CA PHE A 239 2.56 -14.37 -1.47
C PHE A 239 1.56 -13.76 -2.47
N GLY A 240 0.32 -13.56 -2.05
CA GLY A 240 -0.81 -13.30 -2.92
C GLY A 240 -0.69 -12.03 -3.75
N TRP A 241 -0.07 -10.97 -3.20
CA TRP A 241 0.25 -9.78 -3.96
C TRP A 241 1.21 -10.11 -5.11
N GLY A 242 2.33 -10.80 -4.83
CA GLY A 242 3.33 -11.20 -5.82
C GLY A 242 2.80 -12.19 -6.86
N GLU A 243 1.80 -13.00 -6.50
CA GLU A 243 1.10 -13.92 -7.39
C GLU A 243 0.04 -13.21 -8.27
N GLY A 244 -0.25 -11.93 -8.04
CA GLY A 244 -1.27 -11.17 -8.74
C GLY A 244 -2.70 -11.68 -8.46
N ARG A 245 -2.96 -12.18 -7.25
CA ARG A 245 -4.27 -12.69 -6.84
C ARG A 245 -5.34 -11.61 -6.81
N SER A 246 -6.53 -11.95 -7.24
CA SER A 246 -7.69 -11.03 -7.18
C SER A 246 -8.10 -10.76 -5.74
N LEU A 247 -8.34 -9.49 -5.42
CA LEU A 247 -8.81 -9.05 -4.09
C LEU A 247 -10.34 -9.08 -3.98
N THR A 248 -11.07 -9.13 -5.09
CA THR A 248 -12.50 -8.87 -5.11
C THR A 248 -13.30 -10.02 -5.72
N PHE A 249 -14.35 -10.40 -5.03
CA PHE A 249 -15.40 -11.29 -5.51
C PHE A 249 -16.68 -10.50 -5.78
N ASN A 250 -17.35 -10.80 -6.90
CA ASN A 250 -18.61 -10.15 -7.26
C ASN A 250 -19.80 -10.79 -6.53
N ALA A 251 -19.93 -10.52 -5.24
CA ALA A 251 -21.01 -11.07 -4.40
C ALA A 251 -22.40 -10.58 -4.83
N ALA A 252 -22.51 -9.32 -5.28
CA ALA A 252 -23.77 -8.80 -5.83
C ALA A 252 -24.17 -9.52 -7.12
N GLY A 253 -23.21 -9.76 -8.00
CA GLY A 253 -23.43 -10.58 -9.21
C GLY A 253 -23.80 -12.02 -8.86
N TYR A 254 -23.20 -12.59 -7.84
CA TYR A 254 -23.56 -13.91 -7.34
C TYR A 254 -25.02 -13.99 -6.89
N LEU A 255 -25.53 -12.99 -6.15
CA LEU A 255 -26.94 -12.88 -5.79
C LEU A 255 -27.83 -12.70 -7.04
N ALA A 256 -27.38 -11.87 -7.98
CA ALA A 256 -28.12 -11.65 -9.23
C ALA A 256 -28.26 -12.92 -10.07
N ASP A 257 -27.26 -13.79 -10.09
CA ASP A 257 -27.32 -15.06 -10.82
C ASP A 257 -28.12 -16.17 -10.10
N ASN A 258 -28.30 -16.07 -8.77
CA ASN A 258 -28.90 -17.12 -7.94
C ASN A 258 -30.16 -16.62 -7.20
N PRO A 259 -31.37 -16.76 -7.81
CA PRO A 259 -32.62 -16.21 -7.26
C PRO A 259 -33.00 -16.73 -5.88
N ASP A 260 -32.69 -18.00 -5.62
CA ASP A 260 -32.93 -18.64 -4.33
C ASP A 260 -32.09 -18.00 -3.22
N LEU A 261 -30.85 -17.61 -3.53
CA LEU A 261 -29.97 -16.90 -2.58
C LEU A 261 -30.40 -15.43 -2.41
N ALA A 262 -30.81 -14.77 -3.49
CA ALA A 262 -31.37 -13.44 -3.40
C ALA A 262 -32.64 -13.40 -2.53
N ALA A 263 -33.48 -14.43 -2.60
CA ALA A 263 -34.64 -14.56 -1.73
C ALA A 263 -34.27 -14.85 -0.26
N ALA A 264 -33.18 -15.59 -0.02
CA ALA A 264 -32.72 -15.95 1.32
C ALA A 264 -31.94 -14.82 2.03
N PHE A 265 -31.05 -14.15 1.29
CA PHE A 265 -30.08 -13.19 1.85
C PHE A 265 -30.41 -11.73 1.50
N GLY A 266 -31.34 -11.47 0.60
CA GLY A 266 -31.67 -10.12 0.15
C GLY A 266 -30.45 -9.46 -0.53
N THR A 267 -29.96 -8.38 0.08
CA THR A 267 -28.78 -7.62 -0.38
C THR A 267 -27.52 -7.89 0.46
N ASP A 268 -27.56 -8.90 1.34
CA ASP A 268 -26.40 -9.23 2.20
C ASP A 268 -25.30 -9.91 1.36
N THR A 269 -24.36 -9.09 0.87
CA THR A 269 -23.21 -9.54 0.09
C THR A 269 -22.18 -10.30 0.92
N ALA A 270 -22.10 -10.04 2.22
CA ALA A 270 -21.17 -10.75 3.10
C ALA A 270 -21.63 -12.21 3.30
N GLU A 271 -22.93 -12.42 3.55
CA GLU A 271 -23.49 -13.76 3.68
C GLU A 271 -23.48 -14.52 2.33
N ALA A 272 -23.73 -13.81 1.23
CA ALA A 272 -23.58 -14.37 -0.12
C ALA A 272 -22.15 -14.85 -0.40
N THR A 273 -21.13 -14.05 -0.02
CA THR A 273 -19.72 -14.41 -0.16
C THR A 273 -19.38 -15.65 0.70
N ARG A 274 -19.83 -15.68 1.94
CA ARG A 274 -19.66 -16.83 2.83
C ARG A 274 -20.28 -18.10 2.24
N HIS A 275 -21.52 -18.00 1.79
CA HIS A 275 -22.21 -19.12 1.10
C HIS A 275 -21.43 -19.62 -0.11
N PHE A 276 -20.89 -18.70 -0.93
CA PHE A 276 -20.09 -19.11 -2.09
C PHE A 276 -18.86 -19.92 -1.68
N ILE A 277 -18.12 -19.48 -0.65
CA ILE A 277 -16.93 -20.18 -0.13
C ILE A 277 -17.29 -21.57 0.40
N GLU A 278 -18.33 -21.67 1.21
CA GLU A 278 -18.66 -22.90 1.92
C GLU A 278 -19.39 -23.92 1.05
N ILE A 279 -20.29 -23.46 0.19
CA ILE A 279 -21.25 -24.29 -0.55
C ILE A 279 -21.21 -24.02 -2.05
N GLY A 280 -21.43 -22.78 -2.47
CA GLY A 280 -21.77 -22.40 -3.84
C GLY A 280 -20.73 -22.77 -4.87
N ARG A 281 -19.43 -22.67 -4.53
CA ARG A 281 -18.33 -23.11 -5.42
C ARG A 281 -18.37 -24.61 -5.74
N ASN A 282 -18.81 -25.42 -4.78
CA ASN A 282 -18.94 -26.88 -4.97
C ASN A 282 -20.23 -27.26 -5.72
N GLU A 283 -21.24 -26.38 -5.70
CA GLU A 283 -22.47 -26.52 -6.48
C GLU A 283 -22.33 -25.97 -7.91
N ASN A 284 -21.17 -25.42 -8.29
CA ASN A 284 -20.92 -24.74 -9.57
C ASN A 284 -21.93 -23.60 -9.83
N ARG A 285 -22.32 -22.85 -8.79
CA ARG A 285 -23.20 -21.70 -8.93
C ARG A 285 -22.51 -20.57 -9.68
N ARG A 286 -23.28 -19.88 -10.52
CA ARG A 286 -22.77 -18.74 -11.31
C ARG A 286 -22.53 -17.52 -10.43
N ALA A 287 -21.54 -16.71 -10.81
CA ALA A 287 -21.20 -15.44 -10.20
C ALA A 287 -20.66 -14.45 -11.26
N ASP A 288 -21.18 -14.56 -12.49
CA ASP A 288 -20.69 -13.85 -13.67
C ASP A 288 -21.71 -12.84 -14.24
N PHE A 289 -22.68 -12.42 -13.45
CA PHE A 289 -23.70 -11.45 -13.83
C PHE A 289 -23.09 -10.17 -14.41
N ASP A 290 -23.50 -9.84 -15.65
CA ASP A 290 -23.02 -8.64 -16.33
C ASP A 290 -23.92 -7.43 -15.99
N ALA A 291 -23.56 -6.76 -14.89
CA ALA A 291 -24.26 -5.57 -14.41
C ALA A 291 -24.12 -4.38 -15.37
N THR A 292 -23.03 -4.33 -16.17
CA THR A 292 -22.83 -3.24 -17.15
C THR A 292 -23.80 -3.39 -18.31
N SER A 293 -23.97 -4.60 -18.84
CA SER A 293 -24.97 -4.88 -19.87
C SER A 293 -26.39 -4.65 -19.35
N TYR A 294 -26.65 -5.00 -18.09
CA TYR A 294 -27.95 -4.73 -17.46
C TYR A 294 -28.25 -3.23 -17.37
N LEU A 295 -27.29 -2.39 -16.94
CA LEU A 295 -27.44 -0.93 -16.94
C LEU A 295 -27.66 -0.40 -18.34
N ALA A 296 -26.87 -0.84 -19.31
CA ALA A 296 -26.98 -0.40 -20.70
C ALA A 296 -28.34 -0.74 -21.34
N ALA A 297 -28.92 -1.88 -20.94
CA ALA A 297 -30.25 -2.31 -21.42
C ALA A 297 -31.42 -1.56 -20.74
N ASN A 298 -31.16 -0.87 -19.61
CA ASN A 298 -32.18 -0.19 -18.81
C ASN A 298 -31.74 1.26 -18.48
N PRO A 299 -31.88 2.20 -19.43
CA PRO A 299 -31.36 3.58 -19.29
C PRO A 299 -31.86 4.36 -18.09
N ASP A 300 -33.05 4.07 -17.56
CA ASP A 300 -33.58 4.62 -16.34
C ASP A 300 -32.70 4.27 -15.11
N LEU A 301 -32.07 3.10 -15.13
CA LEU A 301 -31.15 2.69 -14.07
C LEU A 301 -29.79 3.40 -14.19
N ILE A 302 -29.35 3.77 -15.40
CA ILE A 302 -28.18 4.64 -15.57
C ILE A 302 -28.43 5.98 -14.90
N GLN A 303 -29.64 6.55 -15.06
CA GLN A 303 -30.00 7.79 -14.41
C GLN A 303 -30.07 7.67 -12.88
N ALA A 304 -30.49 6.52 -12.35
CA ALA A 304 -30.63 6.28 -10.91
C ALA A 304 -29.31 5.97 -10.22
N PHE A 305 -28.44 5.16 -10.85
CA PHE A 305 -27.23 4.59 -10.22
C PHE A 305 -25.94 5.11 -10.84
N GLY A 306 -25.97 5.76 -12.01
CA GLY A 306 -24.77 6.02 -12.78
C GLY A 306 -24.09 4.72 -13.23
N TYR A 307 -22.75 4.72 -13.21
CA TYR A 307 -21.96 3.49 -13.41
C TYR A 307 -21.63 2.85 -12.06
N ASP A 308 -22.64 2.25 -11.43
CA ASP A 308 -22.48 1.42 -10.23
C ASP A 308 -22.94 -0.03 -10.51
N PRO A 309 -21.99 -0.91 -10.90
CA PRO A 309 -22.31 -2.32 -11.18
C PRO A 309 -22.84 -3.08 -9.96
N THR A 310 -22.43 -2.69 -8.75
CA THR A 310 -22.89 -3.33 -7.51
C THR A 310 -24.35 -3.00 -7.25
N ALA A 311 -24.72 -1.71 -7.27
CA ALA A 311 -26.12 -1.30 -7.13
C ALA A 311 -27.01 -1.91 -8.22
N ALA A 312 -26.53 -1.97 -9.47
CA ALA A 312 -27.25 -2.57 -10.58
C ALA A 312 -27.52 -4.08 -10.37
N ALA A 313 -26.50 -4.83 -9.94
CA ALA A 313 -26.64 -6.26 -9.65
C ALA A 313 -27.63 -6.51 -8.51
N LEU A 314 -27.54 -5.74 -7.41
CA LEU A 314 -28.45 -5.83 -6.28
C LEU A 314 -29.89 -5.44 -6.67
N HIS A 315 -30.05 -4.41 -7.51
CA HIS A 315 -31.36 -4.07 -8.05
C HIS A 315 -31.97 -5.24 -8.86
N TYR A 316 -31.14 -5.86 -9.73
CA TYR A 316 -31.64 -7.01 -10.50
C TYR A 316 -32.02 -8.17 -9.59
N ALA A 317 -31.20 -8.50 -8.60
CA ALA A 317 -31.46 -9.58 -7.65
C ALA A 317 -32.78 -9.39 -6.89
N THR A 318 -33.08 -8.14 -6.48
CA THR A 318 -34.24 -7.81 -5.64
C THR A 318 -35.52 -7.49 -6.43
N TYR A 319 -35.38 -6.70 -7.49
CA TYR A 319 -36.53 -6.14 -8.21
C TYR A 319 -36.54 -6.47 -9.71
N GLY A 320 -35.43 -6.21 -10.41
CA GLY A 320 -35.36 -6.17 -11.86
C GLY A 320 -35.74 -7.47 -12.53
N ARG A 321 -35.44 -8.61 -11.90
CA ARG A 321 -35.88 -9.93 -12.37
C ARG A 321 -37.41 -10.05 -12.37
N ASN A 322 -38.08 -9.65 -11.29
CA ASN A 322 -39.54 -9.72 -11.16
C ASN A 322 -40.22 -8.66 -12.02
N GLU A 323 -39.55 -7.57 -12.32
CA GLU A 323 -39.99 -6.54 -13.25
C GLU A 323 -39.87 -6.97 -14.72
N GLY A 324 -39.18 -8.08 -15.00
CA GLY A 324 -38.90 -8.55 -16.36
C GLY A 324 -37.94 -7.65 -17.14
N ARG A 325 -37.02 -6.99 -16.46
CA ARG A 325 -36.04 -6.09 -17.07
C ARG A 325 -35.07 -6.84 -17.99
N SER A 326 -34.71 -6.19 -19.09
CA SER A 326 -33.78 -6.75 -20.08
C SER A 326 -32.36 -6.84 -19.53
N LEU A 327 -31.66 -7.94 -19.87
CA LEU A 327 -30.23 -8.12 -19.68
C LEU A 327 -29.44 -7.85 -20.97
N ASP A 328 -30.14 -7.73 -22.11
CA ASP A 328 -29.51 -7.68 -23.42
C ASP A 328 -29.30 -6.24 -23.89
N PHE A 329 -28.06 -5.89 -24.06
CA PHE A 329 -27.60 -4.66 -24.72
C PHE A 329 -26.87 -5.03 -26.01
N ASP A 330 -27.33 -4.50 -27.16
CA ASP A 330 -26.67 -4.75 -28.44
C ASP A 330 -25.48 -3.79 -28.65
N ALA A 331 -24.35 -4.11 -28.03
CA ALA A 331 -23.09 -3.35 -28.15
C ALA A 331 -22.59 -3.32 -29.61
N SER A 332 -22.88 -4.35 -30.39
CA SER A 332 -22.48 -4.41 -31.80
C SER A 332 -23.26 -3.38 -32.65
N ALA A 333 -24.60 -3.31 -32.47
CA ALA A 333 -25.40 -2.29 -33.11
C ALA A 333 -25.05 -0.88 -32.65
N TYR A 334 -24.69 -0.71 -31.35
CA TYR A 334 -24.20 0.55 -30.82
C TYR A 334 -22.92 0.99 -31.52
N LEU A 335 -21.90 0.13 -31.60
CA LEU A 335 -20.66 0.42 -32.32
C LEU A 335 -20.88 0.71 -33.79
N ALA A 336 -21.73 -0.09 -34.46
CA ALA A 336 -22.02 0.08 -35.91
C ALA A 336 -22.64 1.45 -36.23
N ARG A 337 -23.31 2.08 -35.26
CA ARG A 337 -23.94 3.40 -35.41
C ARG A 337 -22.95 4.56 -35.30
N TYR A 338 -21.86 4.37 -34.57
CA TYR A 338 -20.93 5.46 -34.21
C TYR A 338 -19.49 5.15 -34.67
N PRO A 339 -19.09 5.65 -35.87
CA PRO A 339 -17.76 5.41 -36.45
C PRO A 339 -16.60 5.88 -35.58
N ASP A 340 -16.81 6.92 -34.78
CA ASP A 340 -15.84 7.41 -33.79
C ASP A 340 -15.56 6.37 -32.71
N LEU A 341 -16.58 5.66 -32.24
CA LEU A 341 -16.44 4.58 -31.26
C LEU A 341 -15.81 3.33 -31.89
N GLN A 342 -16.13 3.06 -33.15
CA GLN A 342 -15.44 1.99 -33.90
C GLN A 342 -13.95 2.25 -34.02
N ALA A 343 -13.56 3.51 -34.28
CA ALA A 343 -12.17 3.89 -34.36
C ALA A 343 -11.47 3.81 -32.99
N ALA A 344 -12.17 4.13 -31.89
CA ALA A 344 -11.63 4.12 -30.53
C ALA A 344 -11.53 2.71 -29.93
N PHE A 345 -12.55 1.88 -30.13
CA PHE A 345 -12.68 0.58 -29.44
C PHE A 345 -12.50 -0.62 -30.37
N GLY A 346 -12.46 -0.40 -31.70
CA GLY A 346 -12.40 -1.50 -32.67
C GLY A 346 -13.61 -2.42 -32.53
N GLY A 347 -13.37 -3.70 -32.22
CA GLY A 347 -14.41 -4.70 -31.97
C GLY A 347 -14.67 -4.99 -30.48
N ASP A 348 -14.15 -4.20 -29.55
CA ASP A 348 -14.33 -4.42 -28.11
C ASP A 348 -15.75 -4.04 -27.67
N LEU A 349 -16.63 -5.04 -27.64
CA LEU A 349 -18.03 -4.87 -27.23
C LEU A 349 -18.17 -4.51 -25.76
N ARG A 350 -17.24 -4.95 -24.88
CA ARG A 350 -17.28 -4.63 -23.47
C ARG A 350 -16.95 -3.15 -23.25
N ALA A 351 -15.91 -2.63 -23.91
CA ALA A 351 -15.57 -1.21 -23.87
C ALA A 351 -16.73 -0.35 -24.43
N ALA A 352 -17.39 -0.80 -25.50
CA ALA A 352 -18.54 -0.11 -26.06
C ALA A 352 -19.74 -0.05 -25.08
N THR A 353 -20.03 -1.15 -24.39
CA THR A 353 -21.09 -1.21 -23.37
C THR A 353 -20.78 -0.27 -22.21
N ALA A 354 -19.55 -0.32 -21.70
CA ALA A 354 -19.09 0.58 -20.64
C ALA A 354 -19.18 2.06 -21.07
N HIS A 355 -18.75 2.39 -22.30
CA HIS A 355 -18.87 3.75 -22.83
C HIS A 355 -20.33 4.21 -22.87
N TYR A 356 -21.26 3.35 -23.31
CA TYR A 356 -22.67 3.74 -23.33
C TYR A 356 -23.19 4.14 -21.95
N VAL A 357 -22.85 3.37 -20.92
CA VAL A 357 -23.28 3.64 -19.55
C VAL A 357 -22.60 4.88 -18.97
N THR A 358 -21.30 5.08 -19.20
CA THR A 358 -20.52 6.16 -18.58
C THR A 358 -20.66 7.51 -19.28
N ASN A 359 -20.87 7.52 -20.60
CA ASN A 359 -20.83 8.72 -21.44
C ASN A 359 -21.97 8.75 -22.44
N GLY A 360 -22.16 7.66 -23.20
CA GLY A 360 -23.02 7.65 -24.37
C GLY A 360 -24.48 7.97 -24.08
N TYR A 361 -24.97 7.56 -22.92
CA TYR A 361 -26.34 7.89 -22.49
C TYR A 361 -26.49 9.39 -22.27
N GLU A 362 -25.58 10.05 -21.56
CA GLU A 362 -25.59 11.51 -21.31
C GLU A 362 -25.33 12.30 -22.59
N GLU A 363 -24.53 11.76 -23.53
CA GLU A 363 -24.33 12.32 -24.87
C GLU A 363 -25.57 12.21 -25.76
N GLY A 364 -26.62 11.53 -25.31
CA GLY A 364 -27.85 11.29 -26.08
C GLY A 364 -27.65 10.28 -27.22
N ARG A 365 -26.62 9.43 -27.15
CA ARG A 365 -26.39 8.37 -28.15
C ARG A 365 -27.45 7.28 -28.05
N SER A 366 -27.94 6.83 -29.18
CA SER A 366 -28.97 5.79 -29.24
C SER A 366 -28.34 4.39 -29.19
N ALA A 367 -28.84 3.56 -28.28
CA ALA A 367 -28.53 2.13 -28.20
C ALA A 367 -29.47 1.26 -29.08
N ALA A 368 -30.51 1.85 -29.69
CA ALA A 368 -31.48 1.09 -30.49
C ALA A 368 -30.82 0.46 -31.73
N PRO A 369 -31.24 -0.74 -32.17
CA PRO A 369 -30.78 -1.35 -33.41
C PRO A 369 -30.97 -0.45 -34.64
N LEU A 370 -30.05 -0.57 -35.61
CA LEU A 370 -30.17 0.18 -36.88
C LEU A 370 -31.50 -0.18 -37.57
N GLY A 371 -32.36 0.82 -37.74
CA GLY A 371 -33.69 0.64 -38.38
C GLY A 371 -34.89 0.58 -37.41
N ALA A 372 -34.68 0.59 -36.13
CA ALA A 372 -35.74 0.80 -35.13
C ALA A 372 -36.17 2.29 -35.14
N SER A 373 -37.48 2.56 -35.32
CA SER A 373 -38.01 3.90 -35.16
C SER A 373 -37.88 4.35 -33.70
N THR A 374 -37.30 5.51 -33.46
CA THR A 374 -37.17 6.11 -32.12
C THR A 374 -38.58 6.54 -31.62
N GLY A 375 -39.31 5.58 -31.05
CA GLY A 375 -40.48 5.88 -30.23
C GLY A 375 -39.98 6.29 -28.83
N THR A 376 -40.11 7.57 -28.50
CA THR A 376 -39.84 8.08 -27.16
C THR A 376 -40.86 7.49 -26.18
N ALA A 377 -40.44 6.48 -25.41
CA ALA A 377 -41.15 6.07 -24.20
C ALA A 377 -40.31 6.42 -22.98
N PHE A 378 -40.48 7.62 -22.44
CA PHE A 378 -40.03 7.97 -21.10
C PHE A 378 -41.06 7.42 -20.11
N ALA A 379 -40.64 6.53 -19.24
CA ALA A 379 -41.44 6.11 -18.09
C ALA A 379 -41.62 7.26 -17.12
N SER A 380 -42.79 7.37 -16.51
CA SER A 380 -43.19 8.47 -15.63
C SER A 380 -42.36 8.53 -14.34
N ALA A 381 -42.13 9.74 -13.83
CA ALA A 381 -41.35 10.08 -12.63
C ALA A 381 -41.75 9.35 -11.31
N ASP A 382 -42.89 8.67 -11.29
CA ASP A 382 -43.38 7.95 -10.10
C ASP A 382 -42.62 6.64 -9.79
N ALA A 383 -41.97 6.02 -10.78
CA ALA A 383 -41.18 4.80 -10.56
C ALA A 383 -39.81 5.09 -9.92
N LEU A 384 -39.27 6.31 -10.10
CA LEU A 384 -37.96 6.74 -9.58
C LEU A 384 -37.97 6.99 -8.07
N GLN A 385 -39.12 7.38 -7.50
CA GLN A 385 -39.23 7.72 -6.09
C GLN A 385 -39.26 6.49 -5.17
N GLN A 386 -39.63 5.32 -5.68
CA GLN A 386 -39.66 4.08 -4.91
C GLN A 386 -38.29 3.38 -4.84
N ALA A 387 -37.45 3.54 -5.86
CA ALA A 387 -36.12 2.92 -5.89
C ALA A 387 -35.12 3.61 -4.93
N THR A 388 -35.26 4.90 -4.70
CA THR A 388 -34.37 5.67 -3.81
C THR A 388 -34.73 5.55 -2.32
N LEU A 389 -35.95 5.15 -1.97
CA LEU A 389 -36.42 5.05 -0.58
C LEU A 389 -36.14 3.71 0.10
N SER A 390 -35.68 2.69 -0.62
CA SER A 390 -35.44 1.35 -0.06
C SER A 390 -33.97 0.96 0.07
N ILE A 391 -33.02 1.88 -0.21
CA ILE A 391 -31.58 1.66 -0.08
C ILE A 391 -30.95 2.57 1.01
N ALA A 392 -31.78 3.31 1.76
CA ALA A 392 -31.33 4.11 2.92
C ALA A 392 -31.47 3.36 4.24
#